data_f597cae9a1148a35a463a71d7800f25a
#
_entry.id   f597cae9a1148a35a463a71d7800f25a
#
_cell.length_a   1.000
_cell.length_b   1.000
_cell.length_c   1.000
_cell.angle_alpha   90.00
_cell.angle_beta   90.00
_cell.angle_gamma   90.00
#
_symmetry.space_group_name_H-M   'P 1'
#
loop_
_entity.id
_entity.type
_entity.pdbx_description
1 polymer ?
#
loop_
_entity_poly.entity_id
_entity_poly.type
_entity_poly.pdbx_seq_one_letter_code
_entity_poly.pdbx_strand_id
1 'polypeptide(L)'
;MQFLRTPKYEPSPQLTPHQLISLLQKVPCTFELDVPALGYLDNNASHTLKSGTRVELPFWLAEMLAVSSPSSTKALVTLDLPPSLSPRVMNALKADPKSVDLRALAQHFYGLGSRILELFEEEEVCDVLMESFRKRAAEIQDHASNAGQSQRTGGGGVGDDGVEFLRGLDEAERGLFRASHDSSKAMRVWMGEIKKN
;
A
#
# COMPACT_ATOMS: atom_id res chain seq x y z
N MET A 1 -5.06 10.17 46.72
CA MET A 1 -3.83 10.39 45.96
C MET A 1 -3.74 9.33 44.88
N GLN A 2 -4.18 9.64 43.64
CA GLN A 2 -4.07 8.72 42.50
C GLN A 2 -2.71 8.99 41.87
N PHE A 3 -1.86 7.98 41.87
CA PHE A 3 -0.58 8.00 41.16
C PHE A 3 -0.86 7.93 39.66
N LEU A 4 -0.57 9.01 38.94
CA LEU A 4 -0.53 9.04 37.49
C LEU A 4 0.57 8.07 37.03
N ARG A 5 0.16 6.97 36.37
CA ARG A 5 1.07 6.07 35.69
C ARG A 5 1.75 6.86 34.56
N THR A 6 3.05 7.06 34.68
CA THR A 6 3.86 7.52 33.55
C THR A 6 3.72 6.54 32.40
N PRO A 7 3.41 6.98 31.17
CA PRO A 7 3.39 6.07 30.02
C PRO A 7 4.80 5.48 29.87
N LYS A 8 4.90 4.14 29.90
CA LYS A 8 6.11 3.44 29.51
C LYS A 8 6.39 3.82 28.06
N TYR A 9 7.56 4.41 27.82
CA TYR A 9 8.09 4.59 26.48
C TYR A 9 8.31 3.19 25.87
N GLU A 10 7.39 2.73 25.04
CA GLU A 10 7.63 1.63 24.14
C GLU A 10 8.33 2.22 22.91
N PRO A 11 9.52 1.73 22.54
CA PRO A 11 10.17 2.19 21.32
C PRO A 11 9.22 1.93 20.15
N SER A 12 8.91 2.98 19.41
CA SER A 12 8.07 2.91 18.22
C SER A 12 8.59 1.79 17.32
N PRO A 13 7.73 0.90 16.80
CA PRO A 13 8.17 -0.16 15.91
C PRO A 13 8.96 0.48 14.77
N GLN A 14 10.20 0.00 14.55
CA GLN A 14 11.05 0.54 13.48
C GLN A 14 10.33 0.30 12.16
N LEU A 15 9.98 1.39 11.47
CA LEU A 15 9.34 1.35 10.17
C LEU A 15 10.27 0.65 9.18
N THR A 16 9.76 -0.34 8.48
CA THR A 16 10.49 -0.98 7.40
C THR A 16 10.70 0.03 6.25
N PRO A 17 11.72 -0.15 5.40
CA PRO A 17 11.94 0.72 4.24
C PRO A 17 10.69 0.87 3.35
N HIS A 18 9.91 -0.19 3.18
CA HIS A 18 8.66 -0.17 2.42
C HIS A 18 7.59 0.71 3.07
N GLN A 19 7.47 0.66 4.40
CA GLN A 19 6.55 1.53 5.14
C GLN A 19 6.97 3.00 5.05
N LEU A 20 8.28 3.29 5.10
CA LEU A 20 8.77 4.67 4.91
C LEU A 20 8.42 5.21 3.52
N ILE A 21 8.57 4.41 2.49
CA ILE A 21 8.25 4.84 1.11
C ILE A 21 6.75 5.03 0.93
N SER A 22 5.91 4.19 1.55
CA SER A 22 4.44 4.37 1.48
C SER A 22 3.99 5.69 2.14
N LEU A 23 4.70 6.17 3.17
CA LEU A 23 4.45 7.46 3.81
C LEU A 23 4.75 8.67 2.91
N LEU A 24 5.56 8.49 1.87
CA LEU A 24 5.86 9.55 0.89
C LEU A 24 4.80 9.65 -0.22
N GLN A 25 3.88 8.68 -0.32
CA GLN A 25 2.80 8.76 -1.28
C GLN A 25 1.90 9.96 -0.97
N LYS A 26 1.49 10.65 -2.02
CA LYS A 26 0.59 11.78 -1.90
C LYS A 26 -0.84 11.31 -1.72
N VAL A 27 -1.54 11.94 -0.79
CA VAL A 27 -2.96 11.73 -0.54
C VAL A 27 -3.70 13.05 -0.65
N PRO A 28 -4.91 13.05 -1.19
CA PRO A 28 -5.71 14.25 -1.27
C PRO A 28 -6.22 14.62 0.13
N CYS A 29 -6.12 15.90 0.45
CA CYS A 29 -6.51 16.45 1.74
C CYS A 29 -7.29 17.74 1.54
N THR A 30 -8.32 17.94 2.33
CA THR A 30 -9.12 19.16 2.33
C THR A 30 -8.82 19.96 3.60
N PHE A 31 -8.42 21.23 3.45
CA PHE A 31 -8.20 22.13 4.59
C PHE A 31 -9.54 22.60 5.14
N GLU A 32 -9.74 22.45 6.44
CA GLU A 32 -10.99 22.86 7.12
C GLU A 32 -10.92 24.31 7.67
N LEU A 33 -9.73 24.85 7.80
CA LEU A 33 -9.48 26.18 8.33
C LEU A 33 -8.65 27.02 7.35
N ASP A 34 -8.80 28.33 7.45
CA ASP A 34 -7.96 29.28 6.71
C ASP A 34 -6.55 29.30 7.34
N VAL A 35 -5.53 28.99 6.53
CA VAL A 35 -4.15 28.98 6.99
C VAL A 35 -3.34 30.06 6.29
N PRO A 36 -2.87 31.08 7.04
CA PRO A 36 -2.04 32.13 6.47
C PRO A 36 -0.69 31.58 6.00
N ALA A 37 -0.14 32.18 4.97
CA ALA A 37 1.18 31.89 4.40
C ALA A 37 1.34 30.49 3.73
N LEU A 38 0.29 29.68 3.58
CA LEU A 38 0.33 28.41 2.87
C LEU A 38 -0.29 28.44 1.47
N GLY A 39 -0.63 29.61 0.95
CA GLY A 39 -1.24 29.74 -0.38
C GLY A 39 -0.38 29.18 -1.54
N TYR A 40 0.92 29.01 -1.33
CA TYR A 40 1.80 28.39 -2.32
C TYR A 40 1.44 26.93 -2.61
N LEU A 41 0.75 26.24 -1.70
CA LEU A 41 0.26 24.88 -1.93
C LEU A 41 -0.86 24.82 -2.97
N ASP A 42 -1.57 25.92 -3.16
CA ASP A 42 -2.61 26.10 -4.19
C ASP A 42 -2.10 26.96 -5.37
N ASN A 43 -0.79 26.98 -5.59
CA ASN A 43 -0.14 27.81 -6.62
C ASN A 43 -0.38 29.33 -6.48
N ASN A 44 -0.77 29.81 -5.32
CA ASN A 44 -1.07 31.21 -5.05
C ASN A 44 -0.13 31.76 -3.97
N ALA A 45 1.08 32.10 -4.37
CA ALA A 45 2.24 32.37 -3.47
C ALA A 45 2.06 33.50 -2.45
N SER A 46 1.04 34.36 -2.59
CA SER A 46 0.89 35.56 -1.76
C SER A 46 -0.29 35.53 -0.78
N HIS A 47 -1.04 34.43 -0.71
CA HIS A 47 -2.32 34.42 -0.02
C HIS A 47 -2.45 33.33 1.07
N THR A 48 -3.46 33.51 1.89
CA THR A 48 -3.96 32.54 2.85
C THR A 48 -4.60 31.36 2.09
N LEU A 49 -4.23 30.14 2.42
CA LEU A 49 -4.92 28.95 1.97
C LEU A 49 -6.32 28.94 2.59
N LYS A 50 -7.35 28.94 1.77
CA LYS A 50 -8.73 29.01 2.23
C LYS A 50 -9.27 27.66 2.67
N SER A 51 -10.16 27.67 3.64
CA SER A 51 -10.96 26.51 4.02
C SER A 51 -11.72 25.97 2.81
N GLY A 52 -11.80 24.63 2.71
CA GLY A 52 -12.35 23.95 1.54
C GLY A 52 -11.35 23.73 0.39
N THR A 53 -10.12 24.24 0.47
CA THR A 53 -9.09 24.01 -0.56
C THR A 53 -8.58 22.59 -0.46
N ARG A 54 -8.57 21.86 -1.60
CA ARG A 54 -8.05 20.50 -1.73
C ARG A 54 -6.62 20.50 -2.24
N VAL A 55 -5.71 19.87 -1.50
CA VAL A 55 -4.28 19.80 -1.82
C VAL A 55 -3.79 18.38 -1.68
N GLU A 56 -2.83 17.98 -2.51
CA GLU A 56 -2.15 16.69 -2.37
C GLU A 56 -0.93 16.82 -1.46
N LEU A 57 -0.95 16.15 -0.32
CA LEU A 57 0.13 16.13 0.66
C LEU A 57 0.75 14.74 0.79
N PRO A 58 2.06 14.63 1.13
CA PRO A 58 2.62 13.36 1.56
C PRO A 58 1.84 12.81 2.75
N PHE A 59 1.60 11.49 2.77
CA PHE A 59 0.75 10.85 3.77
C PHE A 59 1.16 11.19 5.22
N TRP A 60 2.47 11.14 5.53
CA TRP A 60 2.97 11.47 6.87
C TRP A 60 2.61 12.88 7.32
N LEU A 61 2.62 13.84 6.39
CA LEU A 61 2.26 15.24 6.70
C LEU A 61 0.75 15.37 6.85
N ALA A 62 -0.01 14.73 5.99
CA ALA A 62 -1.47 14.71 6.04
C ALA A 62 -1.98 14.12 7.36
N GLU A 63 -1.41 12.97 7.79
CA GLU A 63 -1.69 12.33 9.08
C GLU A 63 -1.40 13.27 10.25
N MET A 64 -0.22 13.89 10.25
CA MET A 64 0.17 14.81 11.31
C MET A 64 -0.76 16.03 11.40
N LEU A 65 -1.18 16.59 10.27
CA LEU A 65 -2.09 17.73 10.22
C LEU A 65 -3.53 17.35 10.60
N ALA A 66 -3.98 16.13 10.27
CA ALA A 66 -5.31 15.64 10.62
C ALA A 66 -5.44 15.41 12.13
N VAL A 67 -4.37 14.94 12.80
CA VAL A 67 -4.34 14.75 14.25
C VAL A 67 -4.12 16.08 14.98
N SER A 68 -3.45 17.03 14.35
CA SER A 68 -3.20 18.36 14.94
C SER A 68 -4.45 19.23 14.90
N SER A 69 -5.10 19.38 16.04
CA SER A 69 -6.24 20.32 16.19
C SER A 69 -5.75 21.58 16.90
N PRO A 70 -5.58 22.71 16.21
CA PRO A 70 -5.21 23.97 16.82
C PRO A 70 -6.33 24.55 17.71
N SER A 71 -7.56 24.13 17.50
CA SER A 71 -8.71 24.41 18.35
C SER A 71 -9.45 23.11 18.65
N SER A 72 -9.91 22.91 19.87
CA SER A 72 -10.55 21.68 20.36
C SER A 72 -11.80 21.22 19.60
N THR A 73 -12.19 21.85 18.51
CA THR A 73 -13.44 21.62 17.80
C THR A 73 -13.31 21.19 16.33
N LYS A 74 -12.17 21.46 15.65
CA LYS A 74 -11.99 21.10 14.24
C LYS A 74 -10.56 20.67 13.96
N ALA A 75 -10.40 19.58 13.19
CA ALA A 75 -9.13 19.22 12.60
C ALA A 75 -8.68 20.29 11.61
N LEU A 76 -7.39 20.45 11.41
CA LEU A 76 -6.84 21.39 10.44
C LEU A 76 -7.08 20.90 9.01
N VAL A 77 -7.00 19.59 8.82
CA VAL A 77 -7.10 18.90 7.53
C VAL A 77 -7.96 17.67 7.69
N THR A 78 -8.84 17.45 6.73
CA THR A 78 -9.55 16.16 6.54
C THR A 78 -8.87 15.40 5.41
N LEU A 79 -8.51 14.13 5.65
CA LEU A 79 -7.99 13.26 4.61
C LEU A 79 -9.15 12.71 3.77
N ASP A 80 -8.98 12.75 2.46
CA ASP A 80 -9.86 12.07 1.53
C ASP A 80 -9.26 10.72 1.14
N LEU A 81 -10.10 9.74 0.84
CA LEU A 81 -9.64 8.46 0.29
C LEU A 81 -8.89 8.70 -1.03
N PRO A 82 -7.67 8.16 -1.18
CA PRO A 82 -6.91 8.32 -2.42
C PRO A 82 -7.61 7.62 -3.59
N PRO A 83 -7.40 8.08 -4.83
CA PRO A 83 -8.01 7.49 -6.02
C PRO A 83 -7.74 5.99 -6.18
N SER A 84 -6.59 5.52 -5.68
CA SER A 84 -6.20 4.09 -5.67
C SER A 84 -7.12 3.22 -4.80
N LEU A 85 -7.79 3.78 -3.79
CA LEU A 85 -8.76 3.10 -2.92
C LEU A 85 -10.20 3.56 -3.19
N SER A 86 -10.45 4.16 -4.35
CA SER A 86 -11.80 4.60 -4.72
C SER A 86 -12.80 3.43 -4.82
N PRO A 87 -14.11 3.66 -4.67
CA PRO A 87 -15.12 2.62 -4.81
C PRO A 87 -15.04 1.88 -6.15
N ARG A 88 -14.61 2.56 -7.22
CA ARG A 88 -14.41 1.95 -8.53
C ARG A 88 -13.32 0.87 -8.49
N VAL A 89 -12.19 1.16 -7.84
CA VAL A 89 -11.09 0.20 -7.69
C VAL A 89 -11.50 -0.95 -6.78
N MET A 90 -12.19 -0.65 -5.67
CA MET A 90 -12.70 -1.69 -4.76
C MET A 90 -13.66 -2.63 -5.48
N ASN A 91 -14.55 -2.13 -6.31
CA ASN A 91 -15.46 -2.96 -7.10
C ASN A 91 -14.71 -3.81 -8.16
N ALA A 92 -13.67 -3.27 -8.79
CA ALA A 92 -12.83 -4.03 -9.71
C ALA A 92 -12.11 -5.18 -8.99
N LEU A 93 -11.54 -4.91 -7.80
CA LEU A 93 -10.89 -5.94 -6.97
C LEU A 93 -11.85 -7.01 -6.46
N LYS A 94 -13.11 -6.65 -6.16
CA LYS A 94 -14.15 -7.63 -5.82
C LYS A 94 -14.50 -8.54 -6.99
N ALA A 95 -14.57 -7.98 -8.20
CA ALA A 95 -14.94 -8.72 -9.40
C ALA A 95 -13.82 -9.68 -9.81
N ASP A 96 -12.64 -9.19 -10.06
CA ASP A 96 -11.45 -9.99 -10.40
C ASP A 96 -10.16 -9.28 -9.96
N PRO A 97 -9.60 -9.65 -8.80
CA PRO A 97 -8.38 -9.04 -8.30
C PRO A 97 -7.15 -9.32 -9.17
N LYS A 98 -7.17 -10.37 -10.02
CA LYS A 98 -6.01 -10.75 -10.84
C LYS A 98 -5.83 -9.84 -12.05
N SER A 99 -6.92 -9.30 -12.60
CA SER A 99 -6.90 -8.41 -13.76
C SER A 99 -6.52 -6.96 -13.43
N VAL A 100 -6.48 -6.60 -12.13
CA VAL A 100 -6.18 -5.21 -11.72
C VAL A 100 -4.68 -4.98 -11.61
N ASP A 101 -4.18 -3.97 -12.33
CA ASP A 101 -2.80 -3.49 -12.23
C ASP A 101 -2.65 -2.62 -10.97
N LEU A 102 -2.24 -3.24 -9.86
CA LEU A 102 -2.04 -2.54 -8.59
C LEU A 102 -0.87 -1.56 -8.65
N ARG A 103 0.17 -1.88 -9.45
CA ARG A 103 1.34 -1.02 -9.57
C ARG A 103 1.02 0.30 -10.26
N ALA A 104 0.12 0.29 -11.25
CA ALA A 104 -0.36 1.50 -11.90
C ALA A 104 -1.20 2.38 -10.97
N LEU A 105 -1.91 1.77 -10.01
CA LEU A 105 -2.70 2.48 -9.00
C LEU A 105 -1.82 3.09 -7.92
N ALA A 106 -0.90 2.31 -7.35
CA ALA A 106 0.08 2.75 -6.37
C ALA A 106 1.23 1.73 -6.29
N GLN A 107 2.47 2.19 -6.29
CA GLN A 107 3.64 1.30 -6.21
C GLN A 107 3.64 0.45 -4.93
N HIS A 108 3.14 0.99 -3.82
CA HIS A 108 2.99 0.34 -2.51
C HIS A 108 1.52 0.29 -2.12
N PHE A 109 0.69 -0.34 -2.96
CA PHE A 109 -0.76 -0.35 -2.84
C PHE A 109 -1.24 -0.89 -1.48
N TYR A 110 -0.79 -2.07 -1.08
CA TYR A 110 -1.17 -2.65 0.21
C TYR A 110 -0.57 -1.89 1.40
N GLY A 111 0.65 -1.36 1.26
CA GLY A 111 1.26 -0.52 2.28
C GLY A 111 0.48 0.77 2.52
N LEU A 112 0.01 1.43 1.46
CA LEU A 112 -0.87 2.59 1.55
C LEU A 112 -2.22 2.21 2.15
N GLY A 113 -2.83 1.12 1.68
CA GLY A 113 -4.12 0.63 2.17
C GLY A 113 -4.09 0.36 3.68
N SER A 114 -3.06 -0.34 4.17
CA SER A 114 -2.94 -0.64 5.61
C SER A 114 -2.80 0.64 6.45
N ARG A 115 -2.07 1.64 5.97
CA ARG A 115 -1.92 2.92 6.68
C ARG A 115 -3.21 3.73 6.70
N ILE A 116 -3.97 3.70 5.61
CA ILE A 116 -5.28 4.36 5.58
C ILE A 116 -6.26 3.70 6.52
N LEU A 117 -6.27 2.35 6.60
CA LEU A 117 -7.11 1.60 7.53
C LEU A 117 -6.74 1.83 9.01
N GLU A 118 -5.51 2.26 9.32
CA GLU A 118 -5.15 2.69 10.69
C GLU A 118 -5.84 4.02 11.08
N LEU A 119 -6.20 4.86 10.09
CA LEU A 119 -6.84 6.15 10.32
C LEU A 119 -8.37 6.10 10.13
N PHE A 120 -8.85 5.21 9.27
CA PHE A 120 -10.25 5.07 8.93
C PHE A 120 -10.73 3.65 9.28
N GLU A 121 -11.81 3.55 10.04
CA GLU A 121 -12.44 2.28 10.36
C GLU A 121 -13.35 1.81 9.20
N GLU A 122 -12.74 1.46 8.05
CA GLU A 122 -13.43 1.03 6.83
C GLU A 122 -13.36 -0.50 6.69
N GLU A 123 -14.26 -1.22 7.35
CA GLU A 123 -14.32 -2.69 7.34
C GLU A 123 -14.42 -3.24 5.91
N GLU A 124 -15.23 -2.63 5.05
CA GLU A 124 -15.42 -3.08 3.67
C GLU A 124 -14.12 -3.03 2.86
N VAL A 125 -13.33 -1.96 3.02
CA VAL A 125 -12.03 -1.81 2.35
C VAL A 125 -11.05 -2.86 2.87
N CYS A 126 -11.04 -3.11 4.18
CA CYS A 126 -10.20 -4.12 4.80
C CYS A 126 -10.47 -5.51 4.21
N ASP A 127 -11.74 -5.93 4.15
CA ASP A 127 -12.16 -7.22 3.62
C ASP A 127 -11.76 -7.40 2.15
N VAL A 128 -11.97 -6.36 1.33
CA VAL A 128 -11.60 -6.39 -0.09
C VAL A 128 -10.10 -6.51 -0.27
N LEU A 129 -9.30 -5.76 0.47
CA LEU A 129 -7.84 -5.83 0.39
C LEU A 129 -7.31 -7.20 0.83
N MET A 130 -7.83 -7.74 1.92
CA MET A 130 -7.44 -9.06 2.44
C MET A 130 -7.78 -10.18 1.45
N GLU A 131 -9.01 -10.20 0.91
CA GLU A 131 -9.43 -11.22 -0.05
C GLU A 131 -8.67 -11.10 -1.38
N SER A 132 -8.44 -9.86 -1.84
CA SER A 132 -7.64 -9.60 -3.05
C SER A 132 -6.21 -10.09 -2.88
N PHE A 133 -5.57 -9.74 -1.77
CA PHE A 133 -4.20 -10.19 -1.48
C PHE A 133 -4.12 -11.72 -1.43
N ARG A 134 -5.08 -12.39 -0.78
CA ARG A 134 -5.12 -13.85 -0.68
C ARG A 134 -5.21 -14.53 -2.05
N LYS A 135 -6.11 -14.06 -2.92
CA LYS A 135 -6.29 -14.61 -4.28
C LYS A 135 -5.05 -14.37 -5.14
N ARG A 136 -4.49 -13.18 -5.09
CA ARG A 136 -3.29 -12.82 -5.84
C ARG A 136 -2.04 -13.54 -5.32
N ALA A 137 -1.91 -13.74 -4.01
CA ALA A 137 -0.80 -14.50 -3.41
C ALA A 137 -0.78 -15.96 -3.88
N ALA A 138 -1.95 -16.59 -4.02
CA ALA A 138 -2.03 -17.94 -4.59
C ALA A 138 -1.51 -17.99 -6.04
N GLU A 139 -1.92 -17.03 -6.87
CA GLU A 139 -1.45 -16.91 -8.26
C GLU A 139 0.06 -16.62 -8.33
N ILE A 140 0.57 -15.74 -7.48
CA ILE A 140 2.00 -15.44 -7.35
C ILE A 140 2.79 -16.70 -7.03
N GLN A 141 2.30 -17.52 -6.11
CA GLN A 141 2.95 -18.78 -5.73
C GLN A 141 3.00 -19.76 -6.90
N ASP A 142 1.92 -19.88 -7.65
CA ASP A 142 1.85 -20.74 -8.83
C ASP A 142 2.85 -20.31 -9.91
N HIS A 143 2.89 -19.02 -10.23
CA HIS A 143 3.86 -18.48 -11.18
C HIS A 143 5.30 -18.64 -10.69
N ALA A 144 5.59 -18.38 -9.41
CA ALA A 144 6.93 -18.53 -8.84
C ALA A 144 7.41 -19.99 -8.85
N SER A 145 6.52 -20.94 -8.61
CA SER A 145 6.83 -22.38 -8.62
C SER A 145 7.08 -22.88 -10.03
N ASN A 146 6.32 -22.40 -11.01
CA ASN A 146 6.37 -22.84 -12.42
C ASN A 146 7.47 -22.14 -13.24
N ALA A 147 7.93 -20.97 -12.84
CA ALA A 147 8.97 -20.19 -13.55
C ALA A 147 10.27 -20.98 -13.81
N GLY A 148 10.55 -22.03 -13.01
CA GLY A 148 11.71 -22.89 -13.22
C GLY A 148 11.47 -24.12 -14.11
N GLN A 149 10.22 -24.42 -14.47
CA GLN A 149 9.90 -25.57 -15.34
C GLN A 149 9.85 -25.17 -16.82
N SER A 150 9.45 -23.96 -17.13
CA SER A 150 9.34 -23.45 -18.50
C SER A 150 10.66 -23.49 -19.29
N GLN A 151 11.81 -23.43 -18.61
CA GLN A 151 13.13 -23.55 -19.25
C GLN A 151 13.48 -24.99 -19.67
N ARG A 152 12.80 -26.03 -19.14
CA ARG A 152 13.13 -27.43 -19.43
C ARG A 152 12.30 -28.06 -20.54
N THR A 153 11.13 -27.53 -20.83
CA THR A 153 10.18 -28.14 -21.77
C THR A 153 10.01 -27.39 -23.09
N GLY A 154 10.84 -26.39 -23.38
CA GLY A 154 10.95 -25.78 -24.72
C GLY A 154 9.68 -25.19 -25.34
N GLY A 155 8.60 -25.03 -24.60
CA GLY A 155 7.32 -24.67 -25.20
C GLY A 155 6.21 -24.29 -24.23
N GLY A 156 6.49 -23.44 -23.26
CA GLY A 156 5.47 -22.96 -22.35
C GLY A 156 5.97 -21.73 -21.61
N GLY A 157 6.14 -20.63 -22.32
CA GLY A 157 6.30 -19.33 -21.68
C GLY A 157 5.07 -19.05 -20.82
N VAL A 158 5.22 -18.28 -19.75
CA VAL A 158 4.10 -17.69 -19.02
C VAL A 158 3.19 -17.08 -20.09
N GLY A 159 1.93 -17.51 -20.15
CA GLY A 159 0.97 -16.94 -21.10
C GLY A 159 0.95 -15.42 -21.00
N ASP A 160 0.49 -14.74 -22.02
CA ASP A 160 0.43 -13.28 -22.06
C ASP A 160 -0.27 -12.70 -20.81
N ASP A 161 -1.34 -13.31 -20.36
CA ASP A 161 -2.08 -12.98 -19.14
C ASP A 161 -1.21 -13.06 -17.87
N GLY A 162 -0.33 -14.05 -17.78
CA GLY A 162 0.58 -14.21 -16.64
C GLY A 162 1.70 -13.19 -16.62
N VAL A 163 2.18 -12.75 -17.78
CA VAL A 163 3.17 -11.68 -17.90
C VAL A 163 2.55 -10.34 -17.48
N GLU A 164 1.32 -10.07 -17.90
CA GLU A 164 0.57 -8.88 -17.51
C GLU A 164 0.29 -8.86 -16.02
N PHE A 165 -0.16 -9.96 -15.44
CA PHE A 165 -0.35 -10.11 -14.01
C PHE A 165 0.93 -9.80 -13.21
N LEU A 166 2.07 -10.41 -13.58
CA LEU A 166 3.34 -10.20 -12.90
C LEU A 166 3.86 -8.75 -13.04
N ARG A 167 3.53 -8.08 -14.13
CA ARG A 167 3.84 -6.66 -14.33
C ARG A 167 3.04 -5.77 -13.39
N GLY A 168 1.78 -6.09 -13.15
CA GLY A 168 0.84 -5.36 -12.30
C GLY A 168 1.01 -5.58 -10.79
N LEU A 169 2.00 -6.37 -10.35
CA LEU A 169 2.28 -6.61 -8.93
C LEU A 169 2.79 -5.34 -8.23
N ASP A 170 2.25 -5.07 -7.04
CA ASP A 170 2.79 -4.07 -6.15
C ASP A 170 4.15 -4.51 -5.56
N GLU A 171 4.83 -3.67 -4.80
CA GLU A 171 6.18 -4.00 -4.29
C GLU A 171 6.15 -5.09 -3.20
N ALA A 172 5.09 -5.19 -2.39
CA ALA A 172 4.93 -6.25 -1.40
C ALA A 172 4.74 -7.61 -2.10
N GLU A 173 3.90 -7.65 -3.14
CA GLU A 173 3.68 -8.84 -3.96
C GLU A 173 4.94 -9.27 -4.73
N ARG A 174 5.72 -8.32 -5.22
CA ARG A 174 7.03 -8.60 -5.85
C ARG A 174 8.01 -9.22 -4.88
N GLY A 175 8.02 -8.74 -3.62
CA GLY A 175 8.80 -9.35 -2.54
C GLY A 175 8.37 -10.80 -2.30
N LEU A 176 7.07 -11.05 -2.24
CA LEU A 176 6.51 -12.39 -2.09
C LEU A 176 6.88 -13.30 -3.26
N PHE A 177 6.77 -12.82 -4.50
CA PHE A 177 7.18 -13.58 -5.69
C PHE A 177 8.66 -13.98 -5.64
N ARG A 178 9.57 -13.05 -5.32
CA ARG A 178 11.01 -13.33 -5.19
C ARG A 178 11.27 -14.39 -4.13
N ALA A 179 10.70 -14.22 -2.93
CA ALA A 179 10.88 -15.16 -1.82
C ALA A 179 10.36 -16.57 -2.18
N SER A 180 9.19 -16.66 -2.82
CA SER A 180 8.61 -17.93 -3.27
C SER A 180 9.44 -18.61 -4.36
N HIS A 181 9.92 -17.83 -5.34
CA HIS A 181 10.81 -18.33 -6.40
C HIS A 181 12.13 -18.87 -5.84
N ASP A 182 12.78 -18.10 -4.95
CA ASP A 182 14.07 -18.49 -4.36
C ASP A 182 13.94 -19.72 -3.47
N SER A 183 12.86 -19.81 -2.69
CA SER A 183 12.51 -20.98 -1.90
C SER A 183 12.30 -22.23 -2.77
N SER A 184 11.55 -22.10 -3.85
CA SER A 184 11.30 -23.19 -4.81
C SER A 184 12.59 -23.66 -5.51
N LYS A 185 13.50 -22.72 -5.79
CA LYS A 185 14.83 -23.02 -6.34
C LYS A 185 15.71 -23.76 -5.34
N ALA A 186 15.77 -23.29 -4.09
CA ALA A 186 16.54 -23.92 -3.02
C ALA A 186 16.06 -25.35 -2.75
N MET A 187 14.74 -25.59 -2.70
CA MET A 187 14.14 -26.91 -2.55
C MET A 187 14.55 -27.87 -3.67
N ARG A 188 14.57 -27.39 -4.91
CA ARG A 188 14.97 -28.22 -6.08
C ARG A 188 16.46 -28.61 -6.01
N VAL A 189 17.33 -27.69 -5.61
CA VAL A 189 18.75 -27.97 -5.42
C VAL A 189 18.94 -29.03 -4.35
N TRP A 190 18.33 -28.84 -3.18
CA TRP A 190 18.39 -29.79 -2.07
C TRP A 190 17.90 -31.18 -2.45
N MET A 191 16.75 -31.29 -3.13
CA MET A 191 16.24 -32.58 -3.63
C MET A 191 17.19 -33.23 -4.65
N GLY A 192 17.87 -32.43 -5.45
CA GLY A 192 18.86 -32.94 -6.42
C GLY A 192 20.12 -33.49 -5.77
N GLU A 193 20.53 -32.94 -4.63
CA GLU A 193 21.67 -33.43 -3.83
C GLU A 193 21.34 -34.75 -3.12
N ILE A 194 20.14 -34.86 -2.54
CA ILE A 194 19.70 -36.13 -1.90
C ILE A 194 19.66 -37.30 -2.88
N LYS A 195 19.28 -37.08 -4.15
CA LYS A 195 19.22 -38.14 -5.16
C LYS A 195 20.58 -38.59 -5.67
N LYS A 196 21.66 -37.87 -5.36
CA LYS A 196 23.03 -38.21 -5.78
C LYS A 196 23.80 -39.01 -4.72
N ASN A 197 23.31 -39.05 -3.49
CA ASN A 197 23.80 -39.85 -2.37
C ASN A 197 22.94 -41.11 -2.21
#